data_284b363585a2294b0fbd0109d45445e2
#
_entry.id   284b363585a2294b0fbd0109d45445e2
#
_cell.length_a   1.000
_cell.length_b   1.000
_cell.length_c   1.000
_cell.angle_alpha   90.00
_cell.angle_beta   90.00
_cell.angle_gamma   90.00
#
_symmetry.space_group_name_H-M   'P 1'
#
loop_
_entity.id
_entity.type
_entity.pdbx_description
1 polymer ?
#
loop_
_entity_poly.entity_id
_entity_poly.type
_entity_poly.pdbx_seq_one_letter_code
_entity_poly.pdbx_strand_id
1 'polypeptide(L)'
;MAVELLCGVVVLFLAGIFGWTGTPYAFDVVTRALLHELRLVLGPAVCFYVDDMTGVCAQGDEQHALATTEACAANLLGPGALETKKNRTGRRIDVIGYTLDLDTQRVTIAPKNVFKTIYGFFLPLDRPGHVSILTLEKLSSWSSRYALVCVGLRPFVSHLYAAQIGRQRHVDVALTPTLLFVIQLFQALLTLSFVEEREFSRSFASFSDTPVNPTCIIEFDASLTGGGGLIFAVNGGQEYLIGGFTLNFVPLEIRGQPAFQNCAEFLAAMLALRIAHRAGVDVSAILFRGDSITALEWLDGQHFRSTKVSLAAALFVFMLAQYRVTSVQTRHLPKAVNTRADDLSRDVPWRVVQEAHPELSNGVLLEADAHELILLCNPRLIWLSPDALFERWVLLSQRI
;
A
#
# COMPACT_ATOMS: atom_id res chain seq x y z
N MET A 1 30.11 4.70 -29.78
CA MET A 1 30.80 5.67 -28.90
C MET A 1 32.29 5.45 -29.03
N ALA A 2 33.08 6.49 -29.22
CA ALA A 2 34.53 6.43 -29.28
C ALA A 2 35.10 7.04 -27.99
N VAL A 3 36.02 6.35 -27.33
CA VAL A 3 36.76 6.84 -26.17
C VAL A 3 38.25 6.77 -26.49
N GLU A 4 38.91 7.90 -26.40
CA GLU A 4 40.36 7.98 -26.56
C GLU A 4 41.04 7.61 -25.21
N LEU A 5 41.91 6.62 -25.26
CA LEU A 5 42.73 6.24 -24.13
C LEU A 5 44.01 7.04 -24.08
N LEU A 6 44.62 7.19 -22.89
CA LEU A 6 45.86 7.96 -22.67
C LEU A 6 47.06 7.57 -23.52
N CYS A 7 47.00 6.44 -24.22
CA CYS A 7 48.03 5.96 -25.16
C CYS A 7 47.71 6.27 -26.62
N GLY A 8 46.79 7.17 -26.93
CA GLY A 8 46.40 7.50 -28.30
C GLY A 8 45.60 6.42 -29.03
N VAL A 9 45.16 5.39 -28.33
CA VAL A 9 44.32 4.35 -28.89
C VAL A 9 42.85 4.79 -28.76
N VAL A 10 42.15 4.82 -29.92
CA VAL A 10 40.71 5.09 -29.96
C VAL A 10 39.97 3.74 -29.89
N VAL A 11 39.20 3.54 -28.84
CA VAL A 11 38.36 2.36 -28.70
C VAL A 11 36.94 2.73 -29.13
N LEU A 12 36.44 2.06 -30.14
CA LEU A 12 35.07 2.22 -30.63
C LEU A 12 34.20 1.16 -29.99
N PHE A 13 33.28 1.60 -29.11
CA PHE A 13 32.29 0.70 -28.52
C PHE A 13 31.10 0.57 -29.47
N LEU A 14 30.84 -0.64 -29.92
CA LEU A 14 29.70 -0.96 -30.80
C LEU A 14 28.42 -1.28 -29.96
N ALA A 15 28.56 -1.39 -28.64
CA ALA A 15 27.48 -1.60 -27.69
C ALA A 15 27.60 -0.66 -26.50
N GLY A 16 26.51 -0.42 -25.80
CA GLY A 16 26.51 0.35 -24.55
C GLY A 16 27.30 -0.38 -23.45
N ILE A 17 28.14 0.37 -22.70
CA ILE A 17 28.94 -0.18 -21.63
C ILE A 17 28.19 -0.07 -20.31
N PHE A 18 28.15 -1.17 -19.55
CA PHE A 18 27.62 -1.15 -18.20
C PHE A 18 28.42 -0.17 -17.30
N GLY A 19 27.70 0.69 -16.58
CA GLY A 19 28.29 1.70 -15.68
C GLY A 19 28.58 3.04 -16.34
N TRP A 20 28.42 3.19 -17.64
CA TRP A 20 28.48 4.51 -18.25
C TRP A 20 27.14 5.24 -18.10
N THR A 21 27.15 6.46 -17.58
CA THR A 21 25.94 7.23 -17.26
C THR A 21 25.07 7.57 -18.48
N GLY A 22 25.66 7.65 -19.68
CA GLY A 22 24.94 7.87 -20.94
C GLY A 22 24.22 6.63 -21.50
N THR A 23 24.61 5.43 -21.09
CA THR A 23 24.01 4.18 -21.64
C THR A 23 22.52 4.06 -21.34
N PRO A 24 22.01 4.31 -20.11
CA PRO A 24 20.60 4.28 -19.84
C PRO A 24 19.78 5.27 -20.68
N TYR A 25 20.34 6.49 -20.91
CA TYR A 25 19.68 7.48 -21.75
C TYR A 25 19.61 7.05 -23.22
N ALA A 26 20.73 6.58 -23.79
CA ALA A 26 20.76 6.09 -25.17
C ALA A 26 19.80 4.91 -25.35
N PHE A 27 19.75 4.01 -24.36
CA PHE A 27 18.83 2.88 -24.36
C PHE A 27 17.36 3.32 -24.28
N ASP A 28 17.03 4.31 -23.43
CA ASP A 28 15.68 4.88 -23.32
C ASP A 28 15.19 5.47 -24.65
N VAL A 29 16.06 6.18 -25.41
CA VAL A 29 15.70 6.71 -26.72
C VAL A 29 15.30 5.59 -27.69
N VAL A 30 16.09 4.51 -27.71
CA VAL A 30 15.85 3.36 -28.59
C VAL A 30 14.56 2.61 -28.17
N THR A 31 14.38 2.37 -26.88
CA THR A 31 13.17 1.68 -26.38
C THR A 31 11.91 2.49 -26.59
N ARG A 32 11.97 3.83 -26.50
CA ARG A 32 10.85 4.71 -26.83
C ARG A 32 10.45 4.65 -28.29
N ALA A 33 11.44 4.58 -29.20
CA ALA A 33 11.15 4.40 -30.61
C ALA A 33 10.43 3.06 -30.87
N LEU A 34 10.97 1.98 -30.33
CA LEU A 34 10.34 0.66 -30.42
C LEU A 34 8.93 0.64 -29.79
N LEU A 35 8.76 1.27 -28.62
CA LEU A 35 7.47 1.39 -27.95
C LEU A 35 6.45 2.16 -28.80
N HIS A 36 6.90 3.22 -29.48
CA HIS A 36 6.05 3.98 -30.39
C HIS A 36 5.49 3.08 -31.50
N GLU A 37 6.37 2.38 -32.22
CA GLU A 37 5.98 1.46 -33.29
C GLU A 37 5.05 0.35 -32.80
N LEU A 38 5.37 -0.25 -31.67
CA LEU A 38 4.53 -1.31 -31.08
C LEU A 38 3.14 -0.80 -30.72
N ARG A 39 3.03 0.43 -30.19
CA ARG A 39 1.75 1.03 -29.84
C ARG A 39 0.88 1.36 -31.04
N LEU A 40 1.48 1.65 -32.19
CA LEU A 40 0.75 1.85 -33.43
C LEU A 40 0.08 0.55 -33.93
N VAL A 41 0.70 -0.61 -33.67
CA VAL A 41 0.23 -1.91 -34.16
C VAL A 41 -0.56 -2.68 -33.11
N LEU A 42 -0.09 -2.71 -31.85
CA LEU A 42 -0.65 -3.50 -30.76
C LEU A 42 -1.53 -2.68 -29.79
N GLY A 43 -1.59 -1.36 -29.99
CA GLY A 43 -2.33 -0.45 -29.12
C GLY A 43 -1.54 -0.01 -27.87
N PRO A 44 -2.18 0.78 -27.00
CA PRO A 44 -1.51 1.47 -25.90
C PRO A 44 -1.07 0.56 -24.73
N ALA A 45 -1.54 -0.69 -24.71
CA ALA A 45 -1.31 -1.61 -23.59
C ALA A 45 0.07 -2.29 -23.62
N VAL A 46 1.08 -1.63 -24.18
CA VAL A 46 2.48 -2.06 -24.19
C VAL A 46 3.34 -1.06 -23.44
N CYS A 47 4.23 -1.54 -22.58
CA CYS A 47 5.17 -0.72 -21.83
C CYS A 47 6.54 -1.39 -21.73
N PHE A 48 7.57 -0.56 -21.50
CA PHE A 48 8.94 -0.99 -21.21
C PHE A 48 9.35 -0.54 -19.81
N TYR A 49 10.12 -1.39 -19.17
CA TYR A 49 10.88 -1.05 -17.98
C TYR A 49 12.33 -1.47 -18.22
N VAL A 50 13.18 -0.52 -18.53
CA VAL A 50 14.57 -0.73 -18.93
C VAL A 50 14.64 -1.68 -20.15
N ASP A 51 15.00 -2.94 -19.96
CA ASP A 51 15.12 -4.00 -20.97
C ASP A 51 13.92 -4.98 -20.99
N ASP A 52 13.07 -4.92 -19.98
CA ASP A 52 11.88 -5.77 -19.92
C ASP A 52 10.68 -5.10 -20.59
N MET A 53 10.07 -5.79 -21.56
CA MET A 53 8.85 -5.36 -22.21
C MET A 53 7.66 -6.18 -21.70
N THR A 54 6.55 -5.50 -21.47
CA THR A 54 5.31 -6.11 -21.03
C THR A 54 4.15 -5.52 -21.82
N GLY A 55 3.18 -6.37 -22.19
CA GLY A 55 1.97 -5.92 -22.88
C GLY A 55 0.77 -6.75 -22.48
N VAL A 56 -0.42 -6.24 -22.79
CA VAL A 56 -1.70 -6.94 -22.63
C VAL A 56 -2.37 -6.98 -24.00
N CYS A 57 -2.84 -8.16 -24.40
CA CYS A 57 -3.60 -8.38 -25.64
C CYS A 57 -4.90 -9.12 -25.36
N ALA A 58 -5.78 -9.20 -26.35
CA ALA A 58 -6.96 -10.03 -26.25
C ALA A 58 -6.58 -11.52 -26.14
N GLN A 59 -7.42 -12.28 -25.50
CA GLN A 59 -7.22 -13.72 -25.36
C GLN A 59 -7.26 -14.39 -26.76
N GLY A 60 -6.22 -15.14 -27.07
CA GLY A 60 -6.04 -15.79 -28.36
C GLY A 60 -5.08 -15.05 -29.30
N ASP A 61 -4.76 -13.78 -29.03
CA ASP A 61 -3.86 -12.96 -29.84
C ASP A 61 -2.40 -12.99 -29.34
N GLU A 62 -2.07 -13.81 -28.34
CA GLU A 62 -0.77 -13.83 -27.66
C GLU A 62 0.38 -14.13 -28.65
N GLN A 63 0.19 -15.11 -29.54
CA GLN A 63 1.19 -15.49 -30.53
C GLN A 63 1.41 -14.37 -31.58
N HIS A 64 0.31 -13.74 -32.00
CA HIS A 64 0.36 -12.62 -32.93
C HIS A 64 1.08 -11.42 -32.29
N ALA A 65 0.75 -11.09 -31.06
CA ALA A 65 1.40 -10.01 -30.30
C ALA A 65 2.91 -10.25 -30.13
N LEU A 66 3.32 -11.47 -29.79
CA LEU A 66 4.74 -11.84 -29.70
C LEU A 66 5.44 -11.75 -31.04
N ALA A 67 4.89 -12.35 -32.10
CA ALA A 67 5.48 -12.31 -33.43
C ALA A 67 5.62 -10.87 -33.98
N THR A 68 4.60 -10.04 -33.75
CA THR A 68 4.64 -8.61 -34.11
C THR A 68 5.72 -7.88 -33.34
N THR A 69 5.87 -8.15 -32.06
CA THR A 69 6.91 -7.56 -31.21
C THR A 69 8.31 -7.94 -31.71
N GLU A 70 8.53 -9.21 -31.99
CA GLU A 70 9.80 -9.71 -32.52
C GLU A 70 10.13 -9.09 -33.90
N ALA A 71 9.15 -8.98 -34.78
CA ALA A 71 9.31 -8.35 -36.07
C ALA A 71 9.65 -6.85 -35.97
N CYS A 72 8.94 -6.11 -35.14
CA CYS A 72 9.23 -4.68 -34.91
C CYS A 72 10.63 -4.48 -34.30
N ALA A 73 11.00 -5.29 -33.31
CA ALA A 73 12.33 -5.23 -32.72
C ALA A 73 13.42 -5.60 -33.72
N ALA A 74 13.24 -6.66 -34.52
CA ALA A 74 14.19 -7.05 -35.56
C ALA A 74 14.35 -5.97 -36.64
N ASN A 75 13.27 -5.29 -37.02
CA ASN A 75 13.31 -4.22 -38.02
C ASN A 75 14.06 -2.96 -37.52
N LEU A 76 13.87 -2.61 -36.23
CA LEU A 76 14.48 -1.40 -35.67
C LEU A 76 15.89 -1.63 -35.12
N LEU A 77 16.13 -2.78 -34.50
CA LEU A 77 17.33 -3.05 -33.70
C LEU A 77 18.22 -4.13 -34.35
N GLY A 78 17.71 -4.83 -35.35
CA GLY A 78 18.36 -5.94 -36.01
C GLY A 78 17.93 -7.31 -35.49
N PRO A 79 18.24 -8.38 -36.23
CA PRO A 79 17.88 -9.73 -35.88
C PRO A 79 18.55 -10.16 -34.53
N GLY A 80 17.81 -10.83 -33.69
CA GLY A 80 18.32 -11.28 -32.39
C GLY A 80 18.32 -10.22 -31.28
N ALA A 81 17.70 -9.07 -31.51
CA ALA A 81 17.59 -8.01 -30.48
C ALA A 81 16.82 -8.43 -29.24
N LEU A 82 15.88 -9.37 -29.37
CA LEU A 82 15.11 -9.93 -28.24
C LEU A 82 15.57 -11.35 -27.91
N GLU A 83 15.68 -11.63 -26.61
CA GLU A 83 15.94 -12.97 -26.08
C GLU A 83 14.61 -13.75 -25.99
N THR A 84 14.16 -14.31 -27.11
CA THR A 84 12.84 -14.94 -27.26
C THR A 84 12.60 -16.12 -26.31
N LYS A 85 13.66 -16.81 -25.86
CA LYS A 85 13.58 -17.91 -24.89
C LYS A 85 13.02 -17.48 -23.52
N LYS A 86 13.05 -16.17 -23.22
CA LYS A 86 12.52 -15.60 -21.99
C LYS A 86 11.08 -15.13 -22.12
N ASN A 87 10.53 -15.12 -23.33
CA ASN A 87 9.15 -14.70 -23.55
C ASN A 87 8.19 -15.57 -22.77
N ARG A 88 7.22 -14.95 -22.13
CA ARG A 88 6.18 -15.62 -21.36
C ARG A 88 4.83 -15.00 -21.68
N THR A 89 3.84 -15.86 -21.82
CA THR A 89 2.44 -15.48 -21.96
C THR A 89 1.62 -16.16 -20.88
N GLY A 90 0.53 -15.55 -20.47
CA GLY A 90 -0.39 -16.12 -19.49
C GLY A 90 -1.26 -15.06 -18.85
N ARG A 91 -2.29 -15.51 -18.17
CA ARG A 91 -3.20 -14.64 -17.41
C ARG A 91 -2.63 -14.25 -16.05
N ARG A 92 -1.63 -14.99 -15.57
CA ARG A 92 -0.87 -14.70 -14.35
C ARG A 92 0.61 -14.79 -14.65
N ILE A 93 1.32 -13.65 -14.62
CA ILE A 93 2.74 -13.55 -14.96
C ILE A 93 3.51 -12.71 -13.94
N ASP A 94 4.78 -13.08 -13.76
CA ASP A 94 5.72 -12.32 -12.93
C ASP A 94 6.46 -11.30 -13.78
N VAL A 95 6.31 -10.01 -13.45
CA VAL A 95 6.94 -8.87 -14.14
C VAL A 95 7.59 -7.97 -13.11
N ILE A 96 8.88 -7.68 -13.26
CA ILE A 96 9.65 -6.70 -12.44
C ILE A 96 9.50 -6.94 -10.91
N GLY A 97 9.26 -8.19 -10.52
CA GLY A 97 9.13 -8.56 -9.12
C GLY A 97 7.71 -8.49 -8.56
N TYR A 98 6.73 -8.27 -9.41
CA TYR A 98 5.30 -8.37 -9.11
C TYR A 98 4.69 -9.52 -9.90
N THR A 99 3.61 -10.07 -9.39
CA THR A 99 2.73 -10.97 -10.14
C THR A 99 1.51 -10.17 -10.56
N LEU A 100 1.28 -10.10 -11.87
CA LEU A 100 0.07 -9.56 -12.46
C LEU A 100 -0.92 -10.71 -12.68
N ASP A 101 -2.11 -10.59 -12.16
CA ASP A 101 -3.17 -11.58 -12.28
C ASP A 101 -4.40 -10.94 -12.94
N LEU A 102 -4.65 -11.34 -14.20
CA LEU A 102 -5.76 -10.80 -14.99
C LEU A 102 -7.10 -11.40 -14.58
N ASP A 103 -7.12 -12.60 -13.97
CA ASP A 103 -8.36 -13.25 -13.54
C ASP A 103 -8.94 -12.54 -12.32
N THR A 104 -8.10 -12.19 -11.37
CA THR A 104 -8.48 -11.44 -10.17
C THR A 104 -8.36 -9.94 -10.33
N GLN A 105 -7.80 -9.46 -11.44
CA GLN A 105 -7.49 -8.06 -11.71
C GLN A 105 -6.64 -7.41 -10.61
N ARG A 106 -5.59 -8.11 -10.16
CA ARG A 106 -4.74 -7.70 -9.04
C ARG A 106 -3.26 -7.75 -9.37
N VAL A 107 -2.53 -6.87 -8.69
CA VAL A 107 -1.06 -6.89 -8.60
C VAL A 107 -0.69 -7.40 -7.21
N THR A 108 0.17 -8.39 -7.14
CA THR A 108 0.74 -8.91 -5.88
C THR A 108 2.26 -8.85 -5.95
N ILE A 109 2.93 -9.08 -4.83
CA ILE A 109 4.39 -9.24 -4.81
C ILE A 109 4.73 -10.66 -5.31
N ALA A 110 5.65 -10.78 -6.26
CA ALA A 110 6.07 -12.09 -6.75
C ALA A 110 6.63 -12.95 -5.59
N PRO A 111 6.25 -14.24 -5.48
CA PRO A 111 6.57 -15.10 -4.34
C PRO A 111 8.06 -15.09 -3.96
N LYS A 112 8.95 -15.16 -4.95
CA LYS A 112 10.41 -15.08 -4.72
C LYS A 112 10.86 -13.81 -3.98
N ASN A 113 10.15 -12.70 -4.19
CA ASN A 113 10.45 -11.43 -3.52
C ASN A 113 9.82 -11.37 -2.12
N VAL A 114 8.69 -12.03 -1.90
CA VAL A 114 8.11 -12.20 -0.56
C VAL A 114 9.09 -12.92 0.33
N PHE A 115 9.58 -14.11 -0.06
CA PHE A 115 10.58 -14.87 0.70
C PHE A 115 11.85 -14.08 0.95
N LYS A 116 12.36 -13.36 -0.05
CA LYS A 116 13.56 -12.53 0.07
C LYS A 116 13.40 -11.42 1.11
N THR A 117 12.21 -10.80 1.13
CA THR A 117 11.91 -9.72 2.05
C THR A 117 11.72 -10.25 3.48
N ILE A 118 10.98 -11.35 3.65
CA ILE A 118 10.83 -12.02 4.94
C ILE A 118 12.22 -12.35 5.51
N TYR A 119 13.05 -13.06 4.74
CA TYR A 119 14.39 -13.42 5.16
C TYR A 119 15.21 -12.20 5.60
N GLY A 120 15.16 -11.10 4.84
CA GLY A 120 15.93 -9.90 5.15
C GLY A 120 15.47 -9.16 6.41
N PHE A 121 14.16 -9.12 6.67
CA PHE A 121 13.63 -8.46 7.87
C PHE A 121 13.75 -9.29 9.15
N PHE A 122 13.82 -10.62 9.03
CA PHE A 122 13.93 -11.54 10.17
C PHE A 122 15.34 -12.06 10.41
N LEU A 123 16.30 -11.81 9.51
CA LEU A 123 17.71 -12.03 9.84
C LEU A 123 18.08 -11.22 11.08
N PRO A 124 18.77 -11.82 12.04
CA PRO A 124 19.28 -11.08 13.17
C PRO A 124 20.12 -9.92 12.65
N LEU A 125 19.82 -8.73 13.14
CA LEU A 125 20.63 -7.56 12.93
C LEU A 125 22.03 -7.91 13.45
N ASP A 126 23.04 -7.85 12.60
CA ASP A 126 24.38 -8.38 12.83
C ASP A 126 25.01 -7.94 14.17
N ARG A 127 24.51 -6.82 14.70
CA ARG A 127 24.91 -6.29 16.02
C ARG A 127 23.72 -5.74 16.78
N PRO A 128 23.59 -6.02 18.07
CA PRO A 128 22.54 -5.43 18.89
C PRO A 128 22.55 -3.90 18.79
N GLY A 129 21.42 -3.32 18.46
CA GLY A 129 21.26 -1.87 18.38
C GLY A 129 21.85 -1.17 17.15
N HIS A 130 22.43 -1.88 16.20
CA HIS A 130 22.99 -1.31 14.97
C HIS A 130 22.57 -2.10 13.73
N VAL A 131 22.59 -1.43 12.58
CA VAL A 131 22.31 -2.02 11.26
C VAL A 131 23.28 -1.43 10.23
N SER A 132 23.81 -2.26 9.34
CA SER A 132 24.69 -1.76 8.28
C SER A 132 23.91 -1.01 7.20
N ILE A 133 24.55 -0.01 6.58
CA ILE A 133 23.97 0.71 5.45
C ILE A 133 23.60 -0.25 4.31
N LEU A 134 24.44 -1.26 4.04
CA LEU A 134 24.15 -2.28 3.04
C LEU A 134 22.86 -3.05 3.34
N THR A 135 22.61 -3.38 4.61
CA THR A 135 21.36 -4.01 5.04
C THR A 135 20.18 -3.06 4.83
N LEU A 136 20.31 -1.78 5.21
CA LEU A 136 19.28 -0.77 4.99
C LEU A 136 18.96 -0.55 3.51
N GLU A 137 19.98 -0.56 2.62
CA GLU A 137 19.79 -0.49 1.16
C GLU A 137 18.94 -1.67 0.65
N LYS A 138 19.20 -2.86 1.13
CA LYS A 138 18.40 -4.05 0.78
C LYS A 138 16.98 -3.94 1.32
N LEU A 139 16.81 -3.59 2.60
CA LEU A 139 15.51 -3.46 3.23
C LEU A 139 14.67 -2.38 2.54
N SER A 140 15.23 -1.21 2.27
CA SER A 140 14.51 -0.13 1.58
C SER A 140 14.11 -0.51 0.16
N SER A 141 15.00 -1.19 -0.60
CA SER A 141 14.69 -1.66 -1.95
C SER A 141 13.55 -2.69 -1.95
N TRP A 142 13.56 -3.63 -1.01
CA TRP A 142 12.49 -4.63 -0.91
C TRP A 142 11.19 -4.02 -0.43
N SER A 143 11.24 -3.15 0.60
CA SER A 143 10.08 -2.44 1.14
C SER A 143 9.38 -1.56 0.11
N SER A 144 10.14 -0.96 -0.81
CA SER A 144 9.57 -0.12 -1.86
C SER A 144 8.61 -0.87 -2.77
N ARG A 145 8.83 -2.17 -2.99
CA ARG A 145 7.89 -3.00 -3.73
C ARG A 145 6.57 -3.16 -2.99
N TYR A 146 6.64 -3.37 -1.68
CA TYR A 146 5.42 -3.43 -0.85
C TYR A 146 4.67 -2.10 -0.83
N ALA A 147 5.39 -0.98 -0.87
CA ALA A 147 4.78 0.35 -0.91
C ALA A 147 4.05 0.68 -2.23
N LEU A 148 4.27 -0.08 -3.30
CA LEU A 148 3.45 0.02 -4.52
C LEU A 148 2.10 -0.66 -4.33
N VAL A 149 2.10 -1.83 -3.70
CA VAL A 149 0.89 -2.65 -3.47
C VAL A 149 0.11 -2.13 -2.26
N CYS A 150 0.83 -1.72 -1.21
CA CYS A 150 0.27 -1.17 0.02
C CYS A 150 0.76 0.28 0.18
N VAL A 151 0.01 1.23 -0.37
CA VAL A 151 0.43 2.64 -0.52
C VAL A 151 0.79 3.29 0.81
N GLY A 152 0.08 2.96 1.87
CA GLY A 152 0.33 3.47 3.22
C GLY A 152 1.70 3.11 3.82
N LEU A 153 2.45 2.21 3.18
CA LEU A 153 3.83 1.92 3.58
C LEU A 153 4.85 2.94 3.08
N ARG A 154 4.51 3.79 2.11
CA ARG A 154 5.43 4.79 1.54
C ARG A 154 6.10 5.69 2.57
N PRO A 155 5.37 6.28 3.53
CA PRO A 155 5.97 7.12 4.56
C PRO A 155 7.01 6.38 5.41
N PHE A 156 6.75 5.10 5.71
CA PHE A 156 7.64 4.28 6.52
C PHE A 156 8.90 3.87 5.76
N VAL A 157 8.77 3.54 4.48
CA VAL A 157 9.92 3.25 3.60
C VAL A 157 10.85 4.46 3.51
N SER A 158 10.32 5.68 3.53
CA SER A 158 11.12 6.91 3.48
C SER A 158 12.11 7.02 4.65
N HIS A 159 11.76 6.51 5.83
CA HIS A 159 12.68 6.50 6.99
C HIS A 159 13.87 5.56 6.77
N LEU A 160 13.68 4.44 6.06
CA LEU A 160 14.79 3.54 5.70
C LEU A 160 15.76 4.23 4.74
N TYR A 161 15.25 4.99 3.76
CA TYR A 161 16.08 5.77 2.85
C TYR A 161 16.77 6.94 3.55
N ALA A 162 16.06 7.69 4.40
CA ALA A 162 16.62 8.81 5.12
C ALA A 162 17.81 8.42 6.00
N ALA A 163 17.80 7.22 6.58
CA ALA A 163 18.90 6.71 7.38
C ALA A 163 20.19 6.42 6.58
N GLN A 164 20.11 6.35 5.26
CA GLN A 164 21.25 6.06 4.37
C GLN A 164 21.93 7.35 3.85
N ILE A 165 21.23 8.50 3.90
CA ILE A 165 21.70 9.74 3.29
C ILE A 165 23.05 10.18 3.87
N GLY A 166 24.03 10.45 2.99
CA GLY A 166 25.34 10.99 3.36
C GLY A 166 26.27 10.00 4.06
N ARG A 167 25.94 8.69 4.09
CA ARG A 167 26.71 7.66 4.79
C ARG A 167 27.39 6.70 3.81
N GLN A 168 28.57 6.22 4.21
CA GLN A 168 29.29 5.22 3.44
C GLN A 168 28.67 3.84 3.62
N ARG A 169 28.72 3.02 2.57
CA ARG A 169 28.05 1.73 2.49
C ARG A 169 28.42 0.70 3.55
N HIS A 170 29.64 0.82 4.10
CA HIS A 170 30.18 -0.12 5.10
C HIS A 170 30.06 0.38 6.55
N VAL A 171 29.34 1.47 6.76
CA VAL A 171 29.14 2.06 8.11
C VAL A 171 27.92 1.44 8.75
N ASP A 172 28.01 1.14 10.04
CA ASP A 172 26.89 0.74 10.87
C ASP A 172 26.16 1.98 11.41
N VAL A 173 24.85 1.92 11.42
CA VAL A 173 23.95 2.97 11.89
C VAL A 173 23.25 2.48 13.14
N ALA A 174 23.20 3.35 14.16
CA ALA A 174 22.40 3.05 15.36
C ALA A 174 20.91 2.87 15.00
N LEU A 175 20.28 1.86 15.52
CA LEU A 175 18.84 1.65 15.45
C LEU A 175 18.11 2.69 16.30
N THR A 176 17.76 3.80 15.67
CA THR A 176 16.90 4.78 16.32
C THR A 176 15.52 4.17 16.61
N PRO A 177 14.76 4.69 17.58
CA PRO A 177 13.39 4.23 17.84
C PRO A 177 12.50 4.22 16.58
N THR A 178 12.67 5.21 15.69
CA THR A 178 11.95 5.29 14.42
C THR A 178 12.34 4.16 13.47
N LEU A 179 13.63 3.86 13.32
CA LEU A 179 14.08 2.75 12.46
C LEU A 179 13.61 1.40 13.01
N LEU A 180 13.73 1.20 14.30
CA LEU A 180 13.26 -0.01 14.95
C LEU A 180 11.75 -0.19 14.75
N PHE A 181 10.97 0.87 14.94
CA PHE A 181 9.53 0.87 14.68
C PHE A 181 9.19 0.47 13.25
N VAL A 182 9.88 1.04 12.24
CA VAL A 182 9.65 0.71 10.84
C VAL A 182 9.99 -0.75 10.54
N ILE A 183 11.11 -1.25 11.06
CA ILE A 183 11.50 -2.65 10.90
C ILE A 183 10.43 -3.57 11.52
N GLN A 184 9.98 -3.28 12.73
CA GLN A 184 8.93 -4.04 13.41
C GLN A 184 7.59 -4.00 12.66
N LEU A 185 7.22 -2.85 12.07
CA LEU A 185 6.02 -2.74 11.23
C LEU A 185 6.11 -3.71 10.05
N PHE A 186 7.22 -3.73 9.32
CA PHE A 186 7.39 -4.66 8.22
C PHE A 186 7.42 -6.12 8.68
N GLN A 187 8.06 -6.42 9.80
CA GLN A 187 8.05 -7.77 10.39
C GLN A 187 6.60 -8.22 10.68
N ALA A 188 5.79 -7.37 11.31
CA ALA A 188 4.40 -7.69 11.62
C ALA A 188 3.56 -7.94 10.35
N LEU A 189 3.69 -7.07 9.34
CA LEU A 189 2.98 -7.22 8.07
C LEU A 189 3.41 -8.47 7.30
N LEU A 190 4.70 -8.77 7.27
CA LEU A 190 5.23 -9.96 6.62
C LEU A 190 4.80 -11.24 7.35
N THR A 191 4.73 -11.21 8.68
CA THR A 191 4.20 -12.32 9.48
C THR A 191 2.73 -12.55 9.15
N LEU A 192 1.92 -11.49 9.07
CA LEU A 192 0.52 -11.58 8.69
C LEU A 192 0.36 -12.24 7.32
N SER A 193 1.18 -11.81 6.35
CA SER A 193 1.18 -12.39 5.00
C SER A 193 1.55 -13.87 5.01
N PHE A 194 2.55 -14.26 5.78
CA PHE A 194 3.07 -15.62 5.80
C PHE A 194 2.20 -16.58 6.61
N VAL A 195 1.77 -16.16 7.82
CA VAL A 195 1.02 -17.03 8.77
C VAL A 195 -0.43 -17.20 8.34
N GLU A 196 -1.03 -16.16 7.80
CA GLU A 196 -2.45 -16.16 7.43
C GLU A 196 -2.65 -16.37 5.91
N GLU A 197 -1.57 -16.71 5.18
CA GLU A 197 -1.57 -16.87 3.71
C GLU A 197 -2.18 -15.64 3.00
N ARG A 198 -2.01 -14.46 3.59
CA ARG A 198 -2.57 -13.22 3.06
C ARG A 198 -1.63 -12.59 2.05
N GLU A 199 -2.01 -12.62 0.79
CA GLU A 199 -1.28 -11.86 -0.23
C GLU A 199 -1.57 -10.36 -0.10
N PHE A 200 -0.50 -9.55 -0.02
CA PHE A 200 -0.62 -8.12 -0.28
C PHE A 200 -0.95 -7.93 -1.74
N SER A 201 -2.12 -7.39 -2.00
CA SER A 201 -2.59 -7.18 -3.36
C SER A 201 -3.21 -5.80 -3.54
N ARG A 202 -3.12 -5.28 -4.74
CA ARG A 202 -3.76 -4.04 -5.16
C ARG A 202 -4.53 -4.26 -6.44
N SER A 203 -5.79 -3.79 -6.50
CA SER A 203 -6.61 -3.88 -7.69
C SER A 203 -6.04 -3.05 -8.84
N PHE A 204 -6.15 -3.51 -10.08
CA PHE A 204 -5.81 -2.72 -11.27
C PHE A 204 -6.63 -1.43 -11.32
N ALA A 205 -7.88 -1.46 -10.93
CA ALA A 205 -8.74 -0.26 -10.86
C ALA A 205 -8.16 0.85 -9.99
N SER A 206 -7.38 0.51 -8.95
CA SER A 206 -6.75 1.52 -8.09
C SER A 206 -5.53 2.24 -8.72
N PHE A 207 -5.10 1.83 -9.91
CA PHE A 207 -4.08 2.52 -10.71
C PHE A 207 -4.69 3.40 -11.81
N SER A 208 -6.01 3.39 -11.96
CA SER A 208 -6.76 4.23 -12.87
C SER A 208 -7.57 5.24 -12.09
N ASP A 209 -7.95 6.34 -12.73
CA ASP A 209 -8.87 7.34 -12.16
C ASP A 209 -10.33 6.84 -12.17
N THR A 210 -10.57 5.58 -12.54
CA THR A 210 -11.92 5.01 -12.57
C THR A 210 -12.36 4.71 -11.13
N PRO A 211 -13.47 5.31 -10.66
CA PRO A 211 -14.00 5.02 -9.34
C PRO A 211 -14.34 3.54 -9.19
N VAL A 212 -13.88 2.92 -8.11
CA VAL A 212 -14.29 1.57 -7.74
C VAL A 212 -15.62 1.67 -7.00
N ASN A 213 -16.59 0.83 -7.35
CA ASN A 213 -17.85 0.78 -6.60
C ASN A 213 -17.55 0.31 -5.16
N PRO A 214 -17.89 1.10 -4.13
CA PRO A 214 -17.65 0.70 -2.75
C PRO A 214 -18.55 -0.48 -2.37
N THR A 215 -18.05 -1.36 -1.50
CA THR A 215 -18.83 -2.40 -0.83
C THR A 215 -19.30 -1.94 0.55
N CYS A 216 -18.58 -0.97 1.14
CA CYS A 216 -18.87 -0.38 2.43
C CYS A 216 -18.74 1.14 2.34
N ILE A 217 -19.67 1.85 2.99
CA ILE A 217 -19.60 3.31 3.17
C ILE A 217 -19.56 3.57 4.67
N ILE A 218 -18.65 4.45 5.09
CA ILE A 218 -18.47 4.87 6.47
C ILE A 218 -18.60 6.39 6.53
N GLU A 219 -19.64 6.88 7.21
CA GLU A 219 -19.76 8.30 7.59
C GLU A 219 -19.20 8.43 9.01
N PHE A 220 -18.33 9.40 9.23
CA PHE A 220 -17.68 9.58 10.53
C PHE A 220 -17.52 11.06 10.88
N ASP A 221 -17.41 11.29 12.18
CA ASP A 221 -17.10 12.59 12.76
C ASP A 221 -16.41 12.40 14.11
N ALA A 222 -15.64 13.39 14.55
CA ALA A 222 -15.10 13.43 15.89
C ALA A 222 -15.38 14.76 16.59
N SER A 223 -15.80 14.66 17.84
CA SER A 223 -15.97 15.77 18.75
C SER A 223 -14.75 15.96 19.65
N LEU A 224 -14.84 16.91 20.59
CA LEU A 224 -13.81 17.12 21.61
C LEU A 224 -13.70 15.96 22.61
N THR A 225 -14.70 15.08 22.67
CA THR A 225 -14.79 13.98 23.64
C THR A 225 -14.61 12.60 23.03
N GLY A 226 -14.98 12.43 21.77
CA GLY A 226 -14.96 11.12 21.15
C GLY A 226 -15.26 11.17 19.66
N GLY A 227 -15.70 10.06 19.12
CA GLY A 227 -16.10 9.92 17.72
C GLY A 227 -17.38 9.13 17.59
N GLY A 228 -18.03 9.31 16.44
CA GLY A 228 -19.26 8.62 16.09
C GLY A 228 -19.42 8.53 14.58
N GLY A 229 -20.40 7.79 14.15
CA GLY A 229 -20.68 7.67 12.72
C GLY A 229 -21.67 6.58 12.36
N LEU A 230 -21.80 6.37 11.07
CA LEU A 230 -22.74 5.46 10.44
C LEU A 230 -22.01 4.49 9.51
N ILE A 231 -22.47 3.27 9.45
CA ILE A 231 -21.92 2.22 8.60
C ILE A 231 -23.01 1.71 7.66
N PHE A 232 -22.71 1.70 6.37
CA PHE A 232 -23.59 1.21 5.31
C PHE A 232 -22.91 0.10 4.54
N ALA A 233 -23.64 -0.97 4.26
CA ALA A 233 -23.26 -1.94 3.24
C ALA A 233 -23.81 -1.48 1.88
N VAL A 234 -23.07 -1.76 0.80
CA VAL A 234 -23.50 -1.44 -0.56
C VAL A 234 -23.71 -2.71 -1.35
N ASN A 235 -24.88 -2.87 -1.92
CA ASN A 235 -25.21 -3.99 -2.78
C ASN A 235 -25.97 -3.49 -4.02
N GLY A 236 -25.46 -3.84 -5.21
CA GLY A 236 -26.04 -3.40 -6.47
C GLY A 236 -26.12 -1.87 -6.63
N GLY A 237 -25.22 -1.12 -5.99
CA GLY A 237 -25.18 0.34 -5.99
C GLY A 237 -26.14 1.00 -5.01
N GLN A 238 -26.90 0.23 -4.23
CA GLN A 238 -27.78 0.74 -3.16
C GLN A 238 -27.08 0.67 -1.80
N GLU A 239 -27.30 1.71 -0.98
CA GLU A 239 -26.76 1.85 0.37
C GLU A 239 -27.76 1.30 1.39
N TYR A 240 -27.33 0.36 2.23
CA TYR A 240 -28.13 -0.23 3.29
C TYR A 240 -27.52 0.11 4.64
N LEU A 241 -28.23 0.85 5.48
CA LEU A 241 -27.76 1.16 6.83
C LEU A 241 -27.62 -0.12 7.66
N ILE A 242 -26.42 -0.35 8.16
CA ILE A 242 -26.14 -1.41 9.15
C ILE A 242 -26.36 -0.88 10.56
N GLY A 243 -25.82 0.30 10.85
CA GLY A 243 -26.05 0.94 12.15
C GLY A 243 -25.17 2.16 12.36
N GLY A 244 -25.38 2.78 13.53
CA GLY A 244 -24.56 3.87 14.05
C GLY A 244 -23.67 3.40 15.19
N PHE A 245 -22.61 4.15 15.50
CA PHE A 245 -21.78 3.96 16.66
C PHE A 245 -21.42 5.29 17.32
N THR A 246 -21.15 5.25 18.61
CA THR A 246 -20.61 6.38 19.37
C THR A 246 -19.61 5.87 20.40
N LEU A 247 -18.54 6.62 20.65
CA LEU A 247 -17.54 6.26 21.64
C LEU A 247 -16.79 7.48 22.16
N ASN A 248 -16.81 7.69 23.46
CA ASN A 248 -16.00 8.69 24.14
C ASN A 248 -14.58 8.15 24.38
N PHE A 249 -13.61 8.64 23.61
CA PHE A 249 -12.23 8.12 23.69
C PHE A 249 -11.16 9.19 23.87
N VAL A 250 -11.50 10.48 23.78
CA VAL A 250 -10.52 11.54 23.89
C VAL A 250 -10.14 11.75 25.36
N PRO A 251 -8.87 11.50 25.76
CA PRO A 251 -8.41 11.74 27.10
C PRO A 251 -8.59 13.21 27.54
N LEU A 252 -8.89 13.42 28.81
CA LEU A 252 -9.16 14.76 29.38
C LEU A 252 -8.01 15.74 29.11
N GLU A 253 -6.75 15.27 29.15
CA GLU A 253 -5.54 16.07 29.02
C GLU A 253 -5.37 16.69 27.64
N ILE A 254 -6.00 16.11 26.60
CA ILE A 254 -5.88 16.56 25.22
C ILE A 254 -7.20 17.06 24.62
N ARG A 255 -8.27 17.05 25.40
CA ARG A 255 -9.58 17.58 24.96
C ARG A 255 -9.47 19.04 24.55
N GLY A 256 -10.10 19.37 23.43
CA GLY A 256 -10.15 20.74 22.93
C GLY A 256 -8.84 21.24 22.29
N GLN A 257 -7.82 20.41 22.14
CA GLN A 257 -6.61 20.82 21.43
C GLN A 257 -6.81 20.68 19.91
N PRO A 258 -6.76 21.77 19.12
CA PRO A 258 -7.00 21.74 17.67
C PRO A 258 -6.05 20.79 16.93
N ALA A 259 -4.81 20.66 17.43
CA ALA A 259 -3.81 19.76 16.86
C ALA A 259 -4.18 18.28 17.00
N PHE A 260 -5.11 17.95 17.92
CA PHE A 260 -5.60 16.59 18.13
C PHE A 260 -6.87 16.29 17.34
N GLN A 261 -7.65 17.30 16.95
CA GLN A 261 -8.94 17.11 16.28
C GLN A 261 -8.81 16.22 15.01
N ASN A 262 -7.86 16.55 14.14
CA ASN A 262 -7.64 15.74 12.93
C ASN A 262 -7.24 14.27 13.25
N CYS A 263 -6.50 14.05 14.35
CA CYS A 263 -6.18 12.70 14.79
C CYS A 263 -7.42 11.98 15.32
N ALA A 264 -8.30 12.68 16.05
CA ALA A 264 -9.55 12.13 16.54
C ALA A 264 -10.47 11.72 15.39
N GLU A 265 -10.59 12.56 14.36
CA GLU A 265 -11.30 12.23 13.11
C GLU A 265 -10.76 10.95 12.45
N PHE A 266 -9.44 10.89 12.31
CA PHE A 266 -8.80 9.70 11.72
C PHE A 266 -9.03 8.44 12.56
N LEU A 267 -8.94 8.55 13.90
CA LEU A 267 -9.22 7.44 14.81
C LEU A 267 -10.70 7.01 14.77
N ALA A 268 -11.64 7.95 14.63
CA ALA A 268 -13.07 7.65 14.47
C ALA A 268 -13.33 6.83 13.20
N ALA A 269 -12.71 7.21 12.08
CA ALA A 269 -12.79 6.45 10.83
C ALA A 269 -12.20 5.02 10.97
N MET A 270 -11.06 4.89 11.65
CA MET A 270 -10.43 3.58 11.91
C MET A 270 -11.31 2.69 12.80
N LEU A 271 -11.91 3.27 13.85
CA LEU A 271 -12.83 2.57 14.72
C LEU A 271 -14.05 2.08 13.92
N ALA A 272 -14.62 2.93 13.10
CA ALA A 272 -15.74 2.58 12.22
C ALA A 272 -15.41 1.41 11.29
N LEU A 273 -14.22 1.43 10.68
CA LEU A 273 -13.74 0.32 9.84
C LEU A 273 -13.69 -1.00 10.63
N ARG A 274 -13.18 -0.95 11.86
CA ARG A 274 -13.12 -2.14 12.72
C ARG A 274 -14.51 -2.65 13.09
N ILE A 275 -15.42 -1.74 13.44
CA ILE A 275 -16.83 -2.07 13.75
C ILE A 275 -17.51 -2.68 12.52
N ALA A 276 -17.34 -2.09 11.33
CA ALA A 276 -17.89 -2.61 10.08
C ALA A 276 -17.41 -4.04 9.80
N HIS A 277 -16.12 -4.29 9.92
CA HIS A 277 -15.55 -5.62 9.73
C HIS A 277 -16.10 -6.64 10.77
N ARG A 278 -16.20 -6.25 12.03
CA ARG A 278 -16.77 -7.10 13.10
C ARG A 278 -18.25 -7.39 12.89
N ALA A 279 -19.01 -6.44 12.35
CA ALA A 279 -20.40 -6.61 11.96
C ALA A 279 -20.59 -7.49 10.70
N GLY A 280 -19.52 -8.02 10.11
CA GLY A 280 -19.57 -8.88 8.93
C GLY A 280 -19.82 -8.14 7.62
N VAL A 281 -19.66 -6.80 7.60
CA VAL A 281 -19.75 -6.01 6.36
C VAL A 281 -18.54 -6.30 5.48
N ASP A 282 -18.78 -6.46 4.18
CA ASP A 282 -17.67 -6.55 3.21
C ASP A 282 -16.96 -5.18 3.11
N VAL A 283 -15.75 -5.13 3.62
CA VAL A 283 -14.90 -3.93 3.63
C VAL A 283 -13.80 -3.96 2.55
N SER A 284 -13.96 -4.79 1.52
CA SER A 284 -12.95 -4.92 0.46
C SER A 284 -12.74 -3.62 -0.34
N ALA A 285 -13.79 -2.81 -0.51
CA ALA A 285 -13.75 -1.49 -1.12
C ALA A 285 -14.54 -0.49 -0.27
N ILE A 286 -13.84 0.49 0.31
CA ILE A 286 -14.42 1.40 1.30
C ILE A 286 -14.51 2.82 0.73
N LEU A 287 -15.65 3.48 0.97
CA LEU A 287 -15.81 4.91 0.80
C LEU A 287 -16.00 5.57 2.17
N PHE A 288 -14.99 6.34 2.61
CA PHE A 288 -15.10 7.17 3.80
C PHE A 288 -15.74 8.52 3.45
N ARG A 289 -16.70 8.96 4.27
CA ARG A 289 -17.36 10.24 4.19
C ARG A 289 -17.20 11.01 5.50
N GLY A 290 -16.75 12.25 5.46
CA GLY A 290 -16.58 13.11 6.65
C GLY A 290 -16.34 14.55 6.26
N ASP A 291 -16.29 15.45 7.25
CA ASP A 291 -16.07 16.89 7.02
C ASP A 291 -14.60 17.32 7.22
N SER A 292 -13.75 16.46 7.81
CA SER A 292 -12.33 16.71 8.01
C SER A 292 -11.51 16.40 6.76
N ILE A 293 -11.18 17.42 5.96
CA ILE A 293 -10.34 17.26 4.75
C ILE A 293 -9.02 16.58 5.09
N THR A 294 -8.38 16.96 6.19
CA THR A 294 -7.10 16.38 6.61
C THR A 294 -7.21 14.88 6.92
N ALA A 295 -8.26 14.46 7.63
CA ALA A 295 -8.48 13.04 7.92
C ALA A 295 -8.77 12.25 6.63
N LEU A 296 -9.56 12.82 5.73
CA LEU A 296 -9.85 12.21 4.42
C LEU A 296 -8.59 12.07 3.55
N GLU A 297 -7.72 13.10 3.52
CA GLU A 297 -6.42 13.01 2.83
C GLU A 297 -5.52 11.91 3.42
N TRP A 298 -5.56 11.72 4.74
CA TRP A 298 -4.81 10.65 5.38
C TRP A 298 -5.37 9.26 5.04
N LEU A 299 -6.69 9.12 4.97
CA LEU A 299 -7.35 7.86 4.62
C LEU A 299 -7.07 7.47 3.16
N ASP A 300 -7.26 8.39 2.22
CA ASP A 300 -7.13 8.14 0.78
C ASP A 300 -5.67 8.12 0.32
N GLY A 301 -4.99 9.24 0.48
CA GLY A 301 -3.61 9.42 0.04
C GLY A 301 -2.59 8.66 0.86
N GLN A 302 -2.97 8.28 2.10
CA GLN A 302 -2.10 7.62 3.06
C GLN A 302 -0.76 8.36 3.23
N HIS A 303 -0.81 9.69 3.12
CA HIS A 303 0.34 10.59 3.23
C HIS A 303 0.44 11.18 4.65
N PHE A 304 1.08 10.45 5.53
CA PHE A 304 1.21 10.83 6.95
C PHE A 304 2.48 11.67 7.17
N ARG A 305 2.34 12.99 7.16
CA ARG A 305 3.47 13.92 7.38
C ARG A 305 3.78 14.18 8.86
N SER A 306 2.82 13.93 9.75
CA SER A 306 2.99 14.18 11.17
C SER A 306 3.48 12.94 11.91
N THR A 307 4.56 13.08 12.68
CA THR A 307 5.07 12.02 13.57
C THR A 307 4.05 11.62 14.65
N LYS A 308 3.13 12.54 15.03
CA LYS A 308 2.07 12.26 16.01
C LYS A 308 1.04 11.24 15.51
N VAL A 309 0.89 11.11 14.19
CA VAL A 309 -0.06 10.18 13.54
C VAL A 309 0.61 8.88 13.11
N SER A 310 1.94 8.80 13.18
CA SER A 310 2.68 7.66 12.60
C SER A 310 2.22 6.31 13.14
N LEU A 311 1.88 6.24 14.42
CA LEU A 311 1.41 4.99 15.02
C LEU A 311 0.01 4.62 14.52
N ALA A 312 -0.93 5.57 14.55
CA ALA A 312 -2.29 5.36 14.03
C ALA A 312 -2.24 5.01 12.53
N ALA A 313 -1.35 5.68 11.77
CA ALA A 313 -1.12 5.39 10.37
C ALA A 313 -0.59 3.97 10.13
N ALA A 314 0.39 3.52 10.91
CA ALA A 314 0.92 2.16 10.82
C ALA A 314 -0.18 1.12 11.10
N LEU A 315 -1.00 1.40 12.10
CA LEU A 315 -2.12 0.55 12.45
C LEU A 315 -3.19 0.52 11.38
N PHE A 316 -3.52 1.67 10.78
CA PHE A 316 -4.45 1.74 9.65
C PHE A 316 -3.99 0.85 8.50
N VAL A 317 -2.70 0.97 8.12
CA VAL A 317 -2.10 0.11 7.09
C VAL A 317 -2.21 -1.38 7.45
N PHE A 318 -1.97 -1.71 8.73
CA PHE A 318 -2.11 -3.07 9.22
C PHE A 318 -3.56 -3.56 9.14
N MET A 319 -4.53 -2.72 9.52
CA MET A 319 -5.96 -3.04 9.42
C MET A 319 -6.39 -3.24 7.96
N LEU A 320 -5.95 -2.38 7.02
CA LEU A 320 -6.23 -2.55 5.61
C LEU A 320 -5.73 -3.92 5.10
N ALA A 321 -4.51 -4.31 5.48
CA ALA A 321 -3.96 -5.61 5.13
C ALA A 321 -4.76 -6.76 5.79
N GLN A 322 -5.04 -6.65 7.09
CA GLN A 322 -5.77 -7.66 7.85
C GLN A 322 -7.18 -7.88 7.34
N TYR A 323 -7.90 -6.81 6.99
CA TYR A 323 -9.28 -6.88 6.50
C TYR A 323 -9.39 -7.06 5.00
N ARG A 324 -8.24 -7.23 4.30
CA ARG A 324 -8.16 -7.41 2.83
C ARG A 324 -8.79 -6.26 2.05
N VAL A 325 -8.64 -5.04 2.58
CA VAL A 325 -9.10 -3.84 1.88
C VAL A 325 -8.24 -3.62 0.63
N THR A 326 -8.86 -3.54 -0.52
CA THR A 326 -8.19 -3.38 -1.82
C THR A 326 -8.36 -1.99 -2.41
N SER A 327 -9.38 -1.24 -1.93
CA SER A 327 -9.65 0.12 -2.36
C SER A 327 -10.14 0.96 -1.19
N VAL A 328 -9.55 2.13 -1.04
CA VAL A 328 -9.99 3.18 -0.12
C VAL A 328 -10.29 4.40 -0.97
N GLN A 329 -11.44 4.98 -0.78
CA GLN A 329 -11.87 6.21 -1.41
C GLN A 329 -12.40 7.15 -0.34
N THR A 330 -12.37 8.45 -0.62
CA THR A 330 -12.87 9.46 0.31
C THR A 330 -13.81 10.44 -0.40
N ARG A 331 -14.78 10.93 0.33
CA ARG A 331 -15.67 12.00 -0.10
C ARG A 331 -15.89 13.01 1.01
N HIS A 332 -15.57 14.24 0.75
CA HIS A 332 -15.87 15.32 1.68
C HIS A 332 -17.38 15.55 1.77
N LEU A 333 -17.91 15.55 2.99
CA LEU A 333 -19.27 16.00 3.31
C LEU A 333 -19.16 17.35 3.99
N PRO A 334 -19.83 18.40 3.46
CA PRO A 334 -19.93 19.66 4.18
C PRO A 334 -20.53 19.45 5.57
N LYS A 335 -20.05 20.18 6.58
CA LYS A 335 -20.51 20.06 7.97
C LYS A 335 -22.04 20.13 8.11
N ALA A 336 -22.69 20.96 7.32
CA ALA A 336 -24.15 21.07 7.31
C ALA A 336 -24.88 19.78 6.86
N VAL A 337 -24.17 18.84 6.23
CA VAL A 337 -24.70 17.55 5.76
C VAL A 337 -24.27 16.40 6.65
N ASN A 338 -23.10 16.53 7.33
CA ASN A 338 -22.56 15.52 8.24
C ASN A 338 -23.20 15.49 9.62
N THR A 339 -24.44 16.01 9.75
CA THR A 339 -25.13 16.21 11.04
C THR A 339 -25.36 14.93 11.82
N ARG A 340 -25.64 13.81 11.13
CA ARG A 340 -25.87 12.49 11.73
C ARG A 340 -24.64 11.96 12.47
N ALA A 341 -23.48 12.06 11.83
CA ALA A 341 -22.22 11.63 12.43
C ALA A 341 -21.77 12.63 13.52
N ASP A 342 -21.98 13.95 13.34
CA ASP A 342 -21.71 14.98 14.34
C ASP A 342 -22.51 14.75 15.62
N ASP A 343 -23.82 14.45 15.54
CA ASP A 343 -24.65 14.11 16.68
C ASP A 343 -24.11 12.88 17.44
N LEU A 344 -23.77 11.82 16.71
CA LEU A 344 -23.19 10.59 17.28
C LEU A 344 -21.81 10.84 17.91
N SER A 345 -21.00 11.70 17.32
CA SER A 345 -19.68 12.06 17.87
C SER A 345 -19.78 12.81 19.19
N ARG A 346 -20.93 13.46 19.46
CA ARG A 346 -21.24 14.19 20.70
C ARG A 346 -22.01 13.36 21.72
N ASP A 347 -22.10 12.05 21.51
CA ASP A 347 -22.79 11.11 22.40
C ASP A 347 -24.31 11.39 22.49
N VAL A 348 -24.91 11.92 21.43
CA VAL A 348 -26.39 12.05 21.37
C VAL A 348 -26.99 10.64 21.33
N PRO A 349 -27.97 10.34 22.20
CA PRO A 349 -28.56 9.00 22.26
C PRO A 349 -29.11 8.55 20.90
N TRP A 350 -28.84 7.32 20.50
CA TRP A 350 -29.21 6.75 19.21
C TRP A 350 -30.68 6.97 18.84
N ARG A 351 -31.57 6.81 19.84
CA ARG A 351 -32.99 7.04 19.64
C ARG A 351 -33.31 8.49 19.23
N VAL A 352 -32.63 9.47 19.82
CA VAL A 352 -32.80 10.89 19.50
C VAL A 352 -32.30 11.16 18.08
N VAL A 353 -31.17 10.56 17.69
CA VAL A 353 -30.66 10.66 16.32
C VAL A 353 -31.64 10.05 15.33
N GLN A 354 -32.23 8.88 15.63
CA GLN A 354 -33.26 8.27 14.77
C GLN A 354 -34.54 9.11 14.67
N GLU A 355 -34.95 9.77 15.73
CA GLU A 355 -36.11 10.68 15.74
C GLU A 355 -35.84 11.91 14.86
N ALA A 356 -34.62 12.44 14.87
CA ALA A 356 -34.19 13.57 14.02
C ALA A 356 -33.96 13.17 12.56
N HIS A 357 -33.60 11.90 12.33
CA HIS A 357 -33.24 11.33 11.02
C HIS A 357 -34.04 10.05 10.74
N PRO A 358 -35.30 10.14 10.29
CA PRO A 358 -36.20 9.00 10.09
C PRO A 358 -35.65 7.91 9.16
N GLU A 359 -34.76 8.26 8.23
CA GLU A 359 -34.06 7.33 7.35
C GLU A 359 -33.16 6.31 8.09
N LEU A 360 -32.81 6.60 9.35
CA LEU A 360 -32.01 5.73 10.21
C LEU A 360 -32.86 4.76 11.05
N SER A 361 -34.20 4.75 10.91
CA SER A 361 -35.12 3.96 11.75
C SER A 361 -34.83 2.46 11.74
N ASN A 362 -34.31 1.91 10.64
CA ASN A 362 -33.99 0.49 10.51
C ASN A 362 -32.58 0.13 10.99
N GLY A 363 -31.76 1.10 11.37
CA GLY A 363 -30.40 0.88 11.87
C GLY A 363 -30.40 0.49 13.35
N VAL A 364 -29.29 -0.12 13.76
CA VAL A 364 -29.03 -0.47 15.16
C VAL A 364 -27.86 0.32 15.71
N LEU A 365 -27.80 0.50 17.04
CA LEU A 365 -26.58 1.02 17.65
C LEU A 365 -25.57 -0.13 17.76
N LEU A 366 -24.44 0.03 17.08
CA LEU A 366 -23.35 -0.93 17.06
C LEU A 366 -22.45 -0.69 18.28
N GLU A 367 -22.04 -1.78 18.89
CA GLU A 367 -21.15 -1.72 20.05
C GLU A 367 -19.76 -1.22 19.63
N ALA A 368 -19.30 -0.18 20.32
CA ALA A 368 -17.95 0.37 20.19
C ALA A 368 -17.25 0.24 21.56
N ASP A 369 -16.12 -0.46 21.60
CA ASP A 369 -15.38 -0.69 22.83
C ASP A 369 -14.15 0.23 22.91
N ALA A 370 -14.06 1.01 24.00
CA ALA A 370 -12.90 1.83 24.32
C ALA A 370 -11.61 1.00 24.40
N HIS A 371 -11.70 -0.26 24.81
CA HIS A 371 -10.54 -1.17 24.84
C HIS A 371 -9.96 -1.41 23.45
N GLU A 372 -10.79 -1.45 22.42
CA GLU A 372 -10.35 -1.55 21.03
C GLU A 372 -9.51 -0.34 20.59
N LEU A 373 -9.85 0.87 21.06
CA LEU A 373 -9.07 2.08 20.82
C LEU A 373 -7.77 2.13 21.61
N ILE A 374 -7.78 1.62 22.85
CA ILE A 374 -6.55 1.48 23.64
C ILE A 374 -5.59 0.50 22.95
N LEU A 375 -6.10 -0.59 22.40
CA LEU A 375 -5.33 -1.50 21.57
C LEU A 375 -4.78 -0.79 20.30
N LEU A 376 -5.60 0.07 19.70
CA LEU A 376 -5.21 0.88 18.54
C LEU A 376 -4.14 1.94 18.90
N CYS A 377 -4.15 2.46 20.10
CA CYS A 377 -3.22 3.49 20.55
C CYS A 377 -1.98 2.94 21.28
N ASN A 378 -1.96 1.66 21.65
CA ASN A 378 -0.84 1.05 22.38
C ASN A 378 -0.05 0.06 21.49
N PRO A 379 1.10 0.46 20.95
CA PRO A 379 1.90 -0.37 20.05
C PRO A 379 2.37 -1.67 20.71
N ARG A 380 2.57 -1.67 22.04
CA ARG A 380 3.04 -2.86 22.77
C ARG A 380 2.03 -4.00 22.83
N LEU A 381 0.74 -3.71 22.63
CA LEU A 381 -0.33 -4.71 22.66
C LEU A 381 -0.64 -5.27 21.25
N ILE A 382 -0.33 -4.51 20.20
CA ILE A 382 -0.60 -4.90 18.81
C ILE A 382 0.60 -5.66 18.23
N TRP A 383 1.79 -5.30 18.65
CA TRP A 383 3.02 -5.91 18.23
C TRP A 383 3.27 -7.13 19.12
N LEU A 384 3.14 -8.32 18.56
CA LEU A 384 3.80 -9.48 19.17
C LEU A 384 5.24 -9.07 19.42
N SER A 385 5.75 -9.34 20.62
CA SER A 385 7.17 -9.06 20.90
C SER A 385 8.02 -9.69 19.79
N PRO A 386 9.19 -9.13 19.46
CA PRO A 386 10.12 -9.76 18.51
C PRO A 386 10.34 -11.24 18.82
N ASP A 387 10.37 -11.61 20.11
CA ASP A 387 10.51 -12.98 20.57
C ASP A 387 9.29 -13.84 20.23
N ALA A 388 8.08 -13.34 20.45
CA ALA A 388 6.85 -14.06 20.07
C ALA A 388 6.68 -14.19 18.54
N LEU A 389 7.16 -13.22 17.77
CA LEU A 389 7.23 -13.32 16.31
C LEU A 389 8.26 -14.36 15.89
N PHE A 390 9.43 -14.39 16.55
CA PHE A 390 10.48 -15.34 16.29
C PHE A 390 10.06 -16.77 16.65
N GLU A 391 9.46 -16.99 17.81
CA GLU A 391 8.92 -18.28 18.22
C GLU A 391 7.86 -18.80 17.24
N ARG A 392 6.94 -17.94 16.80
CA ARG A 392 5.95 -18.30 15.77
C ARG A 392 6.61 -18.63 14.43
N TRP A 393 7.62 -17.88 14.04
CA TRP A 393 8.39 -18.15 12.82
C TRP A 393 9.14 -19.50 12.89
N VAL A 394 9.79 -19.80 14.01
CA VAL A 394 10.47 -21.09 14.25
C VAL A 394 9.46 -22.24 14.16
N LEU A 395 8.29 -22.11 14.78
CA LEU A 395 7.24 -23.13 14.71
C LEU A 395 6.72 -23.36 13.29
N LEU A 396 6.69 -22.33 12.45
CA LEU A 396 6.24 -22.42 11.06
C LEU A 396 7.33 -22.95 10.13
N SER A 397 8.59 -22.57 10.35
CA SER A 397 9.72 -23.11 9.57
C SER A 397 9.95 -24.60 9.79
N GLN A 398 9.48 -25.15 10.91
CA GLN A 398 9.49 -26.60 11.19
C GLN A 398 8.36 -27.38 10.48
N ARG A 399 7.39 -26.67 9.87
CA ARG A 399 6.25 -27.28 9.13
C ARG A 399 6.42 -27.24 7.61
N ILE A 400 7.50 -26.62 7.12
CA ILE A 400 7.95 -26.61 5.73
C ILE A 400 9.11 -27.59 5.57
#